data_9ef63563d3e63dde2ff662292f9d45a0
#
_entry.id   9ef63563d3e63dde2ff662292f9d45a0
#
_cell.length_a   1.000
_cell.length_b   1.000
_cell.length_c   1.000
_cell.angle_alpha   90.00
_cell.angle_beta   90.00
_cell.angle_gamma   90.00
#
_symmetry.space_group_name_H-M   'P 1'
#
loop_
_entity.id
_entity.type
_entity.pdbx_description
1 polymer ?
#
loop_
_entity_poly.entity_id
_entity_poly.type
_entity_poly.pdbx_seq_one_letter_code
_entity_poly.pdbx_strand_id
1 'polypeptide(L)'
;GYLMISISRLLCDSQSPGDSLRYGESHPGTIKVTSPAPVVVWNCTSRCNLKCVHCYASAKNNRDQFEMNTSDGKEFIRSLADFGVPVLLFSGGEPVMRDDLFELAQFAVTSGLRIALSSNGTLIDNQRAKTLASLGFSEIGISLDGTEQTNDDFRGLTGAYQKALEGIRNCRRHGLRISLRFT
;
A
#
# COMPACT_ATOMS: atom_id res chain seq x y z
N GLY A 1 -16.85 -21.46 3.68
CA GLY A 1 -15.93 -20.47 3.19
C GLY A 1 -16.70 -19.24 2.77
N TYR A 2 -16.43 -18.09 3.39
CA TYR A 2 -17.06 -16.83 2.99
C TYR A 2 -16.39 -16.36 1.71
N LEU A 3 -17.13 -16.39 0.59
CA LEU A 3 -16.71 -15.78 -0.66
C LEU A 3 -16.71 -14.26 -0.44
N MET A 4 -15.54 -13.62 -0.47
CA MET A 4 -15.51 -12.15 -0.51
C MET A 4 -16.05 -11.70 -1.87
N ILE A 5 -17.17 -10.99 -1.83
CA ILE A 5 -17.86 -10.52 -3.03
C ILE A 5 -17.26 -9.16 -3.41
N SER A 6 -16.71 -9.04 -4.62
CA SER A 6 -16.35 -7.74 -5.17
C SER A 6 -17.64 -6.99 -5.52
N ILE A 7 -17.88 -5.88 -4.83
CA ILE A 7 -19.07 -5.03 -5.05
C ILE A 7 -19.07 -4.48 -6.49
N SER A 8 -17.90 -4.12 -7.02
CA SER A 8 -17.75 -3.64 -8.40
C SER A 8 -18.16 -4.70 -9.43
N ARG A 9 -17.79 -5.97 -9.19
CA ARG A 9 -18.20 -7.09 -10.04
C ARG A 9 -19.69 -7.35 -9.96
N LEU A 10 -20.27 -7.22 -8.76
CA LEU A 10 -21.70 -7.46 -8.53
C LEU A 10 -22.58 -6.38 -9.13
N LEU A 11 -22.15 -5.11 -9.07
CA LEU A 11 -22.97 -3.97 -9.49
C LEU A 11 -22.73 -3.54 -10.94
N CYS A 12 -21.52 -3.76 -11.46
CA CYS A 12 -21.11 -3.20 -12.77
C CYS A 12 -20.63 -4.27 -13.74
N ASP A 13 -20.63 -5.55 -13.35
CA ASP A 13 -20.03 -6.69 -14.09
C ASP A 13 -18.59 -6.39 -14.58
N SER A 14 -17.92 -5.46 -13.92
CA SER A 14 -16.57 -5.04 -14.26
C SER A 14 -15.54 -5.77 -13.43
N GLN A 15 -14.54 -6.35 -14.09
CA GLN A 15 -13.35 -6.86 -13.42
C GLN A 15 -12.34 -5.72 -13.30
N SER A 16 -12.09 -5.29 -12.08
CA SER A 16 -10.97 -4.40 -11.80
C SER A 16 -9.66 -5.18 -11.83
N PRO A 17 -8.57 -4.64 -12.40
CA PRO A 17 -7.26 -5.25 -12.27
C PRO A 17 -6.82 -5.46 -10.80
N GLY A 18 -7.37 -4.73 -9.84
CA GLY A 18 -7.18 -4.98 -8.39
C GLY A 18 -7.84 -6.25 -7.90
N ASP A 19 -8.84 -6.77 -8.61
CA ASP A 19 -9.49 -8.02 -8.26
C ASP A 19 -8.55 -9.22 -8.45
N SER A 20 -7.65 -9.19 -9.44
CA SER A 20 -6.64 -10.23 -9.64
C SER A 20 -5.59 -10.27 -8.51
N LEU A 21 -5.34 -9.14 -7.84
CA LEU A 21 -4.47 -9.09 -6.67
C LEU A 21 -5.12 -9.71 -5.44
N ARG A 22 -6.46 -9.58 -5.32
CA ARG A 22 -7.22 -10.06 -4.17
C ARG A 22 -7.71 -11.50 -4.34
N TYR A 23 -8.10 -11.87 -5.55
CA TYR A 23 -8.85 -13.11 -5.77
C TYR A 23 -8.10 -14.12 -6.64
N GLY A 24 -6.93 -13.75 -7.21
CA GLY A 24 -6.21 -14.56 -8.19
C GLY A 24 -6.96 -14.69 -9.52
N GLU A 25 -6.29 -15.12 -10.57
CA GLU A 25 -6.97 -15.58 -11.78
C GLU A 25 -7.49 -16.99 -11.51
N SER A 26 -8.79 -17.15 -11.33
CA SER A 26 -9.43 -18.44 -11.33
C SER A 26 -9.48 -18.96 -12.77
N HIS A 27 -8.45 -19.69 -13.21
CA HIS A 27 -8.60 -20.56 -14.36
C HIS A 27 -9.60 -21.68 -14.03
N PRO A 28 -10.58 -21.95 -14.89
CA PRO A 28 -11.48 -23.07 -14.71
C PRO A 28 -10.68 -24.37 -14.97
N GLY A 29 -10.27 -25.01 -13.92
CA GLY A 29 -9.57 -26.29 -13.97
C GLY A 29 -8.40 -26.36 -13.00
N THR A 30 -8.64 -26.98 -11.87
CA THR A 30 -7.64 -27.47 -10.91
C THR A 30 -6.91 -26.42 -10.07
N ILE A 31 -7.52 -25.97 -8.99
CA ILE A 31 -6.81 -25.83 -7.72
C ILE A 31 -7.82 -26.12 -6.60
N LYS A 32 -7.59 -27.18 -5.84
CA LYS A 32 -8.13 -27.30 -4.49
C LYS A 32 -7.55 -26.14 -3.68
N VAL A 33 -8.27 -25.05 -3.60
CA VAL A 33 -7.90 -23.92 -2.71
C VAL A 33 -8.18 -24.38 -1.29
N THR A 34 -7.20 -25.01 -0.69
CA THR A 34 -7.09 -25.02 0.76
C THR A 34 -7.03 -23.56 1.17
N SER A 35 -8.01 -23.07 1.89
CA SER A 35 -8.23 -21.71 2.40
C SER A 35 -7.24 -20.65 1.87
N PRO A 36 -7.67 -19.65 1.08
CA PRO A 36 -6.74 -18.63 0.57
C PRO A 36 -6.09 -17.91 1.74
N ALA A 37 -4.77 -17.85 1.75
CA ALA A 37 -4.03 -17.11 2.77
C ALA A 37 -4.45 -15.62 2.76
N PRO A 38 -4.51 -14.96 3.91
CA PRO A 38 -4.98 -13.58 4.00
C PRO A 38 -4.02 -12.60 3.31
N VAL A 39 -4.55 -11.51 2.78
CA VAL A 39 -3.74 -10.32 2.47
C VAL A 39 -3.37 -9.64 3.78
N VAL A 40 -2.10 -9.35 3.98
CA VAL A 40 -1.60 -8.70 5.19
C VAL A 40 -1.36 -7.23 4.94
N VAL A 41 -1.91 -6.39 5.81
CA VAL A 41 -1.61 -4.95 5.88
C VAL A 41 -0.68 -4.74 7.07
N TRP A 42 0.53 -4.27 6.81
CA TRP A 42 1.49 -3.95 7.84
C TRP A 42 1.61 -2.45 8.04
N ASN A 43 1.13 -1.95 9.18
CA ASN A 43 1.38 -0.59 9.63
C ASN A 43 2.84 -0.50 10.09
N CYS A 44 3.76 -0.38 9.12
CA CYS A 44 5.20 -0.53 9.33
C CYS A 44 5.85 0.67 10.03
N THR A 45 5.15 1.78 10.14
CA THR A 45 5.58 2.97 10.90
C THR A 45 4.39 3.77 11.40
N SER A 46 4.54 4.42 12.55
CA SER A 46 3.60 5.42 13.06
C SER A 46 3.95 6.85 12.60
N ARG A 47 5.13 7.04 11.99
CA ARG A 47 5.57 8.35 11.47
C ARG A 47 4.71 8.80 10.29
N CYS A 48 4.27 10.06 10.32
CA CYS A 48 3.57 10.68 9.19
C CYS A 48 3.90 12.17 9.12
N ASN A 49 4.00 12.68 7.91
CA ASN A 49 4.18 14.10 7.63
C ASN A 49 2.86 14.88 7.57
N LEU A 50 1.72 14.20 7.66
CA LEU A 50 0.38 14.79 7.67
C LEU A 50 -0.28 14.67 9.05
N LYS A 51 -1.34 15.47 9.28
CA LYS A 51 -2.16 15.48 10.49
C LYS A 51 -3.64 15.33 10.14
N CYS A 52 -3.98 14.25 9.46
CA CYS A 52 -5.33 14.01 8.98
C CYS A 52 -6.34 13.96 10.12
N VAL A 53 -7.48 14.64 9.97
CA VAL A 53 -8.54 14.71 11.00
C VAL A 53 -9.18 13.35 11.29
N HIS A 54 -9.17 12.44 10.31
CA HIS A 54 -9.75 11.09 10.38
C HIS A 54 -8.71 9.97 10.56
N CYS A 55 -7.50 10.31 11.03
CA CYS A 55 -6.40 9.36 11.12
C CYS A 55 -6.68 8.23 12.13
N TYR A 56 -7.02 7.03 11.65
CA TYR A 56 -7.25 5.88 12.51
C TYR A 56 -5.98 5.39 13.22
N ALA A 57 -4.80 5.64 12.63
CA ALA A 57 -3.51 5.21 13.17
C ALA A 57 -2.97 6.19 14.23
N SER A 58 -3.65 7.32 14.46
CA SER A 58 -3.16 8.40 15.34
C SER A 58 -1.68 8.75 15.07
N ALA A 59 -1.32 8.77 13.78
CA ALA A 59 0.05 8.93 13.31
C ALA A 59 0.65 10.26 13.81
N LYS A 60 1.93 10.20 14.16
CA LYS A 60 2.70 11.33 14.70
C LYS A 60 3.95 11.53 13.87
N ASN A 61 4.61 12.67 14.00
CA ASN A 61 5.88 12.89 13.31
C ASN A 61 7.08 12.17 13.98
N ASN A 62 6.85 11.45 15.07
CA ASN A 62 7.88 10.75 15.82
C ASN A 62 7.79 9.25 15.62
N ARG A 63 8.95 8.58 15.59
CA ARG A 63 9.02 7.12 15.58
C ARG A 63 8.46 6.57 16.89
N ASP A 64 7.61 5.55 16.79
CA ASP A 64 7.14 4.81 17.95
C ASP A 64 8.27 3.93 18.52
N GLN A 65 8.34 3.84 19.84
CA GLN A 65 9.32 2.96 20.51
C GLN A 65 9.08 1.47 20.24
N PHE A 66 7.86 1.11 19.81
CA PHE A 66 7.47 -0.26 19.44
C PHE A 66 7.56 -0.53 17.93
N GLU A 67 8.02 0.44 17.12
CA GLU A 67 8.25 0.20 15.71
C GLU A 67 9.35 -0.85 15.52
N MET A 68 9.04 -1.94 14.81
CA MET A 68 10.00 -2.99 14.50
C MET A 68 11.24 -2.39 13.84
N ASN A 69 12.42 -2.81 14.28
CA ASN A 69 13.66 -2.50 13.57
C ASN A 69 13.76 -3.30 12.27
N THR A 70 14.79 -3.05 11.47
CA THR A 70 14.96 -3.71 10.15
C THR A 70 15.08 -5.23 10.28
N SER A 71 15.78 -5.73 11.31
CA SER A 71 15.96 -7.17 11.55
C SER A 71 14.63 -7.85 11.86
N ASP A 72 13.89 -7.30 12.82
CA ASP A 72 12.58 -7.81 13.23
C ASP A 72 11.57 -7.73 12.07
N GLY A 73 11.63 -6.64 11.28
CA GLY A 73 10.83 -6.48 10.08
C GLY A 73 11.11 -7.56 9.03
N LYS A 74 12.36 -7.93 8.82
CA LYS A 74 12.73 -9.04 7.92
C LYS A 74 12.28 -10.40 8.46
N GLU A 75 12.37 -10.63 9.75
CA GLU A 75 11.88 -11.86 10.37
C GLU A 75 10.36 -11.97 10.24
N PHE A 76 9.65 -10.88 10.49
CA PHE A 76 8.20 -10.80 10.24
C PHE A 76 7.85 -11.11 8.77
N ILE A 77 8.53 -10.48 7.80
CA ILE A 77 8.32 -10.74 6.36
C ILE A 77 8.58 -12.22 6.04
N ARG A 78 9.62 -12.82 6.58
CA ARG A 78 9.90 -14.25 6.38
C ARG A 78 8.76 -15.12 6.91
N SER A 79 8.26 -14.83 8.11
CA SER A 79 7.14 -15.58 8.68
C SER A 79 5.85 -15.47 7.83
N LEU A 80 5.62 -14.33 7.20
CA LEU A 80 4.50 -14.15 6.27
C LEU A 80 4.68 -14.99 5.00
N ALA A 81 5.90 -15.03 4.45
CA ALA A 81 6.21 -15.85 3.27
C ALA A 81 6.05 -17.35 3.59
N ASP A 82 6.55 -17.81 4.72
CA ASP A 82 6.42 -19.20 5.19
C ASP A 82 4.95 -19.58 5.42
N PHE A 83 4.14 -18.65 5.89
CA PHE A 83 2.70 -18.83 6.04
C PHE A 83 1.94 -18.84 4.70
N GLY A 84 2.57 -18.43 3.60
CA GLY A 84 1.97 -18.38 2.27
C GLY A 84 1.12 -17.14 2.01
N VAL A 85 1.40 -16.03 2.67
CA VAL A 85 0.74 -14.74 2.40
C VAL A 85 0.95 -14.33 0.95
N PRO A 86 -0.10 -14.07 0.16
CA PRO A 86 0.07 -13.72 -1.26
C PRO A 86 0.49 -12.26 -1.48
N VAL A 87 0.10 -11.37 -0.59
CA VAL A 87 0.33 -9.92 -0.72
C VAL A 87 0.63 -9.28 0.61
N LEU A 88 1.71 -8.53 0.69
CA LEU A 88 2.04 -7.63 1.78
C LEU A 88 1.81 -6.19 1.36
N LEU A 89 0.87 -5.50 2.02
CA LEU A 89 0.60 -4.08 1.84
C LEU A 89 1.34 -3.29 2.93
N PHE A 90 2.36 -2.53 2.55
CA PHE A 90 3.00 -1.57 3.43
C PHE A 90 2.07 -0.38 3.66
N SER A 91 1.77 -0.08 4.91
CA SER A 91 0.88 0.97 5.38
C SER A 91 1.38 1.57 6.70
N GLY A 92 0.56 2.36 7.38
CA GLY A 92 0.86 2.94 8.69
C GLY A 92 0.52 4.41 8.77
N GLY A 93 1.43 5.22 9.26
CA GLY A 93 1.39 6.67 9.07
C GLY A 93 1.68 6.98 7.60
N GLU A 94 2.95 7.26 7.29
CA GLU A 94 3.43 7.36 5.90
C GLU A 94 4.64 6.43 5.73
N PRO A 95 4.47 5.29 5.05
CA PRO A 95 5.54 4.30 4.91
C PRO A 95 6.82 4.85 4.28
N VAL A 96 6.70 5.81 3.36
CA VAL A 96 7.86 6.45 2.69
C VAL A 96 8.73 7.26 3.65
N MET A 97 8.26 7.54 4.86
CA MET A 97 9.08 8.14 5.93
C MET A 97 9.92 7.13 6.71
N ARG A 98 9.73 5.84 6.49
CA ARG A 98 10.52 4.79 7.09
C ARG A 98 11.83 4.63 6.32
N ASP A 99 12.96 4.78 7.01
CA ASP A 99 14.27 4.87 6.37
C ASP A 99 14.70 3.57 5.65
N ASP A 100 14.27 2.43 6.18
CA ASP A 100 14.56 1.08 5.65
C ASP A 100 13.40 0.48 4.81
N LEU A 101 12.39 1.28 4.42
CA LEU A 101 11.25 0.79 3.64
C LEU A 101 11.68 0.01 2.40
N PHE A 102 12.61 0.58 1.62
CA PHE A 102 13.03 -0.03 0.35
C PHE A 102 13.83 -1.32 0.57
N GLU A 103 14.61 -1.41 1.65
CA GLU A 103 15.30 -2.63 2.04
C GLU A 103 14.32 -3.74 2.43
N LEU A 104 13.31 -3.41 3.24
CA LEU A 104 12.24 -4.34 3.63
C LEU A 104 11.39 -4.78 2.43
N ALA A 105 11.08 -3.86 1.52
CA ALA A 105 10.36 -4.16 0.29
C ALA A 105 11.15 -5.12 -0.62
N GLN A 106 12.45 -4.87 -0.81
CA GLN A 106 13.32 -5.77 -1.56
C GLN A 106 13.37 -7.16 -0.92
N PHE A 107 13.47 -7.21 0.40
CA PHE A 107 13.47 -8.48 1.13
C PHE A 107 12.14 -9.23 0.97
N ALA A 108 11.00 -8.53 0.99
CA ALA A 108 9.69 -9.13 0.78
C ALA A 108 9.57 -9.75 -0.62
N VAL A 109 10.02 -9.04 -1.66
CA VAL A 109 10.02 -9.55 -3.04
C VAL A 109 10.91 -10.77 -3.18
N THR A 110 12.13 -10.75 -2.63
CA THR A 110 13.04 -11.90 -2.68
C THR A 110 12.54 -13.10 -1.87
N SER A 111 11.67 -12.85 -0.88
CA SER A 111 10.96 -13.91 -0.13
C SER A 111 9.70 -14.43 -0.84
N GLY A 112 9.39 -13.95 -2.06
CA GLY A 112 8.27 -14.44 -2.87
C GLY A 112 6.94 -13.72 -2.64
N LEU A 113 6.90 -12.67 -1.81
CA LEU A 113 5.68 -11.90 -1.57
C LEU A 113 5.45 -10.88 -2.70
N ARG A 114 4.22 -10.72 -3.12
CA ARG A 114 3.83 -9.52 -3.87
C ARG A 114 3.68 -8.36 -2.89
N ILE A 115 4.16 -7.20 -3.31
CA ILE A 115 4.13 -6.01 -2.45
C ILE A 115 3.24 -4.92 -3.04
N ALA A 116 2.58 -4.19 -2.16
CA ALA A 116 1.81 -3.00 -2.47
C ALA A 116 2.07 -1.91 -1.43
N LEU A 117 1.79 -0.67 -1.76
CA LEU A 117 2.00 0.48 -0.88
C LEU A 117 0.70 1.26 -0.68
N SER A 118 0.44 1.68 0.54
CA SER A 118 -0.58 2.68 0.91
C SER A 118 0.13 3.94 1.38
N SER A 119 0.01 5.02 0.64
CA SER A 119 0.71 6.27 0.90
C SER A 119 -0.23 7.47 0.76
N ASN A 120 0.11 8.56 1.42
CA ASN A 120 -0.52 9.86 1.17
C ASN A 120 -0.01 10.51 -0.13
N GLY A 121 1.03 9.97 -0.73
CA GLY A 121 1.59 10.38 -2.02
C GLY A 121 2.43 11.66 -1.99
N THR A 122 2.39 12.44 -0.90
CA THR A 122 3.02 13.78 -0.86
C THR A 122 4.54 13.76 -0.86
N LEU A 123 5.15 12.63 -0.54
CA LEU A 123 6.59 12.44 -0.47
C LEU A 123 7.14 11.63 -1.66
N ILE A 124 6.30 11.22 -2.61
CA ILE A 124 6.73 10.43 -3.76
C ILE A 124 7.23 11.36 -4.88
N ASP A 125 8.50 11.73 -4.78
CA ASP A 125 9.23 12.41 -5.85
C ASP A 125 9.57 11.45 -7.00
N ASN A 126 10.18 11.98 -8.06
CA ASN A 126 10.55 11.19 -9.23
C ASN A 126 11.55 10.07 -8.91
N GLN A 127 12.49 10.30 -7.98
CA GLN A 127 13.49 9.30 -7.62
C GLN A 127 12.85 8.16 -6.81
N ARG A 128 12.00 8.48 -5.85
CA ARG A 128 11.26 7.47 -5.08
C ARG A 128 10.31 6.66 -5.96
N ALA A 129 9.61 7.31 -6.89
CA ALA A 129 8.76 6.62 -7.84
C ALA A 129 9.55 5.63 -8.71
N LYS A 130 10.75 6.02 -9.18
CA LYS A 130 11.67 5.15 -9.91
C LYS A 130 12.08 3.94 -9.06
N THR A 131 12.43 4.16 -7.79
CA THR A 131 12.81 3.10 -6.86
C THR A 131 11.63 2.15 -6.60
N LEU A 132 10.43 2.67 -6.34
CA LEU A 132 9.22 1.86 -6.16
C LEU A 132 8.96 0.96 -7.38
N ALA A 133 9.12 1.50 -8.59
CA ALA A 133 8.96 0.74 -9.82
C ALA A 133 10.02 -0.36 -9.96
N SER A 134 11.28 -0.06 -9.68
CA SER A 134 12.38 -1.03 -9.78
C SER A 134 12.27 -2.17 -8.77
N LEU A 135 11.64 -1.93 -7.62
CA LEU A 135 11.36 -2.94 -6.60
C LEU A 135 10.15 -3.83 -6.92
N GLY A 136 9.38 -3.51 -7.96
CA GLY A 136 8.26 -4.32 -8.39
C GLY A 136 7.00 -4.18 -7.52
N PHE A 137 6.77 -3.01 -6.94
CA PHE A 137 5.47 -2.75 -6.30
C PHE A 137 4.34 -2.94 -7.31
N SER A 138 3.42 -3.82 -6.98
CA SER A 138 2.30 -4.20 -7.87
C SER A 138 1.23 -3.11 -7.96
N GLU A 139 1.09 -2.32 -6.90
CA GLU A 139 0.12 -1.23 -6.81
C GLU A 139 0.54 -0.21 -5.76
N ILE A 140 0.30 1.06 -6.05
CA ILE A 140 0.45 2.17 -5.12
C ILE A 140 -0.94 2.79 -4.87
N GLY A 141 -1.49 2.59 -3.68
CA GLY A 141 -2.71 3.24 -3.24
C GLY A 141 -2.40 4.64 -2.72
N ILE A 142 -2.93 5.68 -3.38
CA ILE A 142 -2.73 7.07 -2.96
C ILE A 142 -4.04 7.63 -2.41
N SER A 143 -3.95 8.17 -1.21
CA SER A 143 -5.10 8.77 -0.52
C SER A 143 -5.40 10.16 -1.07
N LEU A 144 -6.63 10.39 -1.53
CA LEU A 144 -7.08 11.67 -2.07
C LEU A 144 -8.57 11.86 -1.74
N ASP A 145 -8.89 12.89 -0.94
CA ASP A 145 -10.24 13.12 -0.43
C ASP A 145 -10.83 14.43 -0.97
N GLY A 146 -11.62 14.31 -2.04
CA GLY A 146 -12.35 15.43 -2.61
C GLY A 146 -11.50 16.41 -3.43
N THR A 147 -11.94 17.66 -3.44
CA THR A 147 -11.26 18.77 -4.13
C THR A 147 -10.06 19.27 -3.32
N GLU A 148 -9.25 20.15 -3.92
CA GLU A 148 -8.02 20.66 -3.31
C GLU A 148 -8.21 21.17 -1.87
N GLN A 149 -9.15 22.09 -1.67
CA GLN A 149 -9.40 22.64 -0.34
C GLN A 149 -9.87 21.57 0.66
N THR A 150 -10.82 20.73 0.24
CA THR A 150 -11.34 19.65 1.08
C THR A 150 -10.25 18.69 1.47
N ASN A 151 -9.40 18.28 0.50
CA ASN A 151 -8.29 17.38 0.76
C ASN A 151 -7.28 17.99 1.73
N ASP A 152 -6.91 19.24 1.53
CA ASP A 152 -5.91 19.93 2.36
C ASP A 152 -6.41 20.08 3.80
N ASP A 153 -7.67 20.44 3.98
CA ASP A 153 -8.31 20.53 5.31
C ASP A 153 -8.35 19.15 5.98
N PHE A 154 -8.75 18.11 5.25
CA PHE A 154 -8.82 16.74 5.76
C PHE A 154 -7.44 16.17 6.12
N ARG A 155 -6.42 16.48 5.31
CA ARG A 155 -5.04 16.02 5.49
C ARG A 155 -4.24 16.88 6.48
N GLY A 156 -4.78 18.05 6.87
CA GLY A 156 -4.15 18.97 7.82
C GLY A 156 -2.85 19.57 7.29
N LEU A 157 -2.75 19.77 5.98
CA LEU A 157 -1.60 20.39 5.31
C LEU A 157 -2.01 21.08 4.02
N THR A 158 -1.87 22.40 3.97
CA THR A 158 -2.04 23.18 2.73
C THR A 158 -1.06 22.71 1.66
N GLY A 159 -1.57 22.45 0.45
CA GLY A 159 -0.81 21.93 -0.68
C GLY A 159 -0.61 20.41 -0.68
N ALA A 160 -1.23 19.68 0.25
CA ALA A 160 -1.20 18.22 0.27
C ALA A 160 -1.81 17.62 -1.01
N TYR A 161 -2.91 18.22 -1.50
CA TYR A 161 -3.56 17.79 -2.75
C TYR A 161 -2.61 17.86 -3.95
N GLN A 162 -1.98 19.01 -4.15
CA GLN A 162 -1.06 19.20 -5.30
C GLN A 162 0.14 18.27 -5.20
N LYS A 163 0.71 18.09 -4.00
CA LYS A 163 1.81 17.14 -3.77
C LYS A 163 1.39 15.69 -4.04
N ALA A 164 0.19 15.29 -3.62
CA ALA A 164 -0.33 13.95 -3.91
C ALA A 164 -0.53 13.74 -5.42
N LEU A 165 -1.07 14.73 -6.15
CA LEU A 165 -1.19 14.68 -7.61
C LEU A 165 0.18 14.58 -8.30
N GLU A 166 1.19 15.27 -7.78
CA GLU A 166 2.56 15.15 -8.30
C GLU A 166 3.10 13.74 -8.06
N GLY A 167 2.92 13.18 -6.87
CA GLY A 167 3.26 11.79 -6.56
C GLY A 167 2.60 10.80 -7.51
N ILE A 168 1.31 10.98 -7.82
CA ILE A 168 0.58 10.19 -8.82
C ILE A 168 1.24 10.29 -10.20
N ARG A 169 1.56 11.51 -10.65
CA ARG A 169 2.21 11.75 -11.95
C ARG A 169 3.58 11.07 -12.01
N ASN A 170 4.36 11.18 -10.94
CA ASN A 170 5.67 10.54 -10.83
C ASN A 170 5.56 9.01 -10.91
N CYS A 171 4.65 8.41 -10.17
CA CYS A 171 4.39 6.97 -10.24
C CYS A 171 3.99 6.53 -11.65
N ARG A 172 3.09 7.25 -12.29
CA ARG A 172 2.63 6.93 -13.67
C ARG A 172 3.76 7.01 -14.69
N ARG A 173 4.66 8.01 -14.58
CA ARG A 173 5.84 8.12 -15.48
C ARG A 173 6.72 6.89 -15.43
N HIS A 174 6.77 6.20 -14.29
CA HIS A 174 7.55 4.98 -14.10
C HIS A 174 6.73 3.69 -14.26
N GLY A 175 5.51 3.77 -14.83
CA GLY A 175 4.69 2.60 -15.15
C GLY A 175 4.02 1.95 -13.93
N LEU A 176 4.04 2.58 -12.76
CA LEU A 176 3.36 2.07 -11.58
C LEU A 176 1.84 2.17 -11.71
N ARG A 177 1.16 1.13 -11.25
CA ARG A 177 -0.30 1.14 -11.13
C ARG A 177 -0.71 1.94 -9.90
N ILE A 178 -1.69 2.82 -10.09
CA ILE A 178 -2.22 3.67 -9.04
C ILE A 178 -3.68 3.32 -8.78
N SER A 179 -4.03 3.13 -7.50
CA SER A 179 -5.40 3.18 -7.03
C SER A 179 -5.61 4.41 -6.15
N LEU A 180 -6.73 5.08 -6.33
CA LEU A 180 -7.12 6.17 -5.43
C LEU A 180 -7.87 5.57 -4.23
N ARG A 181 -7.51 6.05 -3.05
CA ARG A 181 -8.21 5.74 -1.82
C ARG A 181 -8.94 6.97 -1.34
N PHE A 182 -10.22 6.84 -1.23
CA PHE A 182 -11.14 7.88 -0.81
C PHE A 182 -11.80 7.47 0.50
N THR A 183 -11.93 8.42 1.42
CA THR A 183 -12.56 8.20 2.73
C THR A 183 -13.94 8.86 2.78
#